data_640657a961f4639cfd2a1e4f52bc1355
#
_entry.id   640657a961f4639cfd2a1e4f52bc1355
#
_cell.length_a   1.000
_cell.length_b   1.000
_cell.length_c   1.000
_cell.angle_alpha   90.00
_cell.angle_beta   90.00
_cell.angle_gamma   90.00
#
_symmetry.space_group_name_H-M   'P 1'
#
loop_
_entity.id
_entity.type
_entity.pdbx_description
1 polymer ?
#
loop_
_entity_poly.entity_id
_entity_poly.type
_entity_poly.pdbx_seq_one_letter_code
_entity_poly.pdbx_strand_id
1 'polypeptide(L)'
;MPKRQVFFSFEYYKDNWRAAQIRNMGKVSNDSTFSDNDWESVKKESDLAIKRWIISEMAKRSCIVVLIGATTSTRKWVKYEIEKAYELGKGIVGIYVHGLKDALGNQSSKGANPFYNVITKDGHRLSNYVTDYDTGYVTSKYVYSDIEEHLPDLIEEAIANADKY
;
A
#
# COMPACT_ATOMS: atom_id res chain seq x y z
N MET A 1 3.64 3.54 21.62
CA MET A 1 4.32 2.50 20.85
C MET A 1 5.19 3.13 19.76
N PRO A 2 6.34 2.56 19.45
CA PRO A 2 7.15 3.07 18.34
C PRO A 2 6.38 2.95 17.03
N LYS A 3 6.58 3.92 16.15
CA LYS A 3 5.98 3.89 14.82
C LYS A 3 6.63 2.81 13.97
N ARG A 4 5.83 2.11 13.17
CA ARG A 4 6.32 1.05 12.30
C ARG A 4 6.97 1.60 11.04
N GLN A 5 8.00 0.91 10.56
CA GLN A 5 8.55 1.09 9.23
C GLN A 5 7.76 0.21 8.28
N VAL A 6 7.11 0.83 7.30
CA VAL A 6 6.26 0.12 6.34
C VAL A 6 6.70 0.42 4.91
N PHE A 7 6.28 -0.43 3.99
CA PHE A 7 6.48 -0.24 2.56
C PHE A 7 5.13 0.16 1.95
N PHE A 8 5.06 1.36 1.36
CA PHE A 8 3.86 1.83 0.70
C PHE A 8 3.90 1.49 -0.79
N SER A 9 2.93 0.69 -1.24
CA SER A 9 2.77 0.28 -2.63
C SER A 9 1.60 1.04 -3.25
N PHE A 10 1.83 1.74 -4.36
CA PHE A 10 0.79 2.54 -5.01
C PHE A 10 1.16 2.87 -6.45
N GLU A 11 0.18 3.35 -7.22
CA GLU A 11 0.40 3.83 -8.57
C GLU A 11 0.92 5.27 -8.51
N TYR A 12 2.22 5.46 -8.79
CA TYR A 12 2.91 6.72 -8.58
C TYR A 12 2.25 7.90 -9.32
N TYR A 13 2.02 7.76 -10.62
CA TYR A 13 1.56 8.89 -11.43
C TYR A 13 0.19 9.42 -11.03
N LYS A 14 -0.70 8.55 -10.61
CA LYS A 14 -2.06 8.95 -10.24
C LYS A 14 -2.22 9.28 -8.77
N ASP A 15 -1.46 8.61 -7.90
CA ASP A 15 -1.72 8.63 -6.47
C ASP A 15 -0.57 9.15 -5.61
N ASN A 16 0.48 9.71 -6.20
CA ASN A 16 1.62 10.23 -5.43
C ASN A 16 1.21 11.33 -4.45
N TRP A 17 0.28 12.21 -4.84
CA TRP A 17 -0.22 13.25 -3.95
C TRP A 17 -1.05 12.69 -2.80
N ARG A 18 -1.83 11.64 -3.07
CA ARG A 18 -2.60 10.94 -2.04
C ARG A 18 -1.66 10.20 -1.07
N ALA A 19 -0.62 9.58 -1.60
CA ALA A 19 0.42 8.93 -0.78
C ALA A 19 1.15 9.95 0.12
N ALA A 20 1.44 11.14 -0.40
CA ALA A 20 2.05 12.21 0.38
C ALA A 20 1.17 12.64 1.57
N GLN A 21 -0.15 12.67 1.39
CA GLN A 21 -1.08 12.96 2.48
C GLN A 21 -0.98 11.91 3.59
N ILE A 22 -0.89 10.63 3.23
CA ILE A 22 -0.71 9.54 4.19
C ILE A 22 0.60 9.71 4.94
N ARG A 23 1.70 10.00 4.24
CA ARG A 23 3.00 10.26 4.86
C ARG A 23 2.92 11.39 5.88
N ASN A 24 2.25 12.47 5.53
CA ASN A 24 2.18 13.68 6.34
C ASN A 24 1.28 13.53 7.58
N MET A 25 0.54 12.44 7.69
CA MET A 25 -0.21 12.12 8.91
C MET A 25 0.70 11.84 10.11
N GLY A 26 1.95 11.44 9.87
CA GLY A 26 2.91 11.16 10.93
C GLY A 26 2.63 9.91 11.74
N LYS A 27 1.90 8.94 11.17
CA LYS A 27 1.50 7.70 11.87
C LYS A 27 2.46 6.54 11.64
N VAL A 28 3.38 6.68 10.68
CA VAL A 28 4.42 5.68 10.39
C VAL A 28 5.79 6.31 10.58
N SER A 29 6.82 5.47 10.71
CA SER A 29 8.19 5.92 10.84
C SER A 29 8.64 6.70 9.59
N ASN A 30 9.47 7.72 9.77
CA ASN A 30 10.07 8.48 8.67
C ASN A 30 10.95 7.60 7.77
N ASP A 31 11.43 6.47 8.28
CA ASP A 31 12.20 5.50 7.50
C ASP A 31 11.34 4.59 6.63
N SER A 32 10.01 4.76 6.66
CA SER A 32 9.12 4.00 5.79
C SER A 32 9.40 4.29 4.32
N THR A 33 9.30 3.25 3.48
CA THR A 33 9.53 3.38 2.05
C THR A 33 8.26 3.86 1.37
N PHE A 34 8.33 5.02 0.71
CA PHE A 34 7.32 5.47 -0.25
C PHE A 34 7.97 5.42 -1.63
N SER A 35 7.29 4.82 -2.58
CA SER A 35 7.79 4.66 -3.94
C SER A 35 7.71 5.97 -4.72
N ASP A 36 8.34 7.03 -4.22
CA ASP A 36 8.33 8.33 -4.88
C ASP A 36 9.61 8.58 -5.70
N ASN A 37 10.51 9.45 -5.25
CA ASN A 37 11.69 9.84 -6.03
C ASN A 37 12.66 8.69 -6.27
N ASP A 38 12.88 7.87 -5.25
CA ASP A 38 13.83 6.76 -5.37
C ASP A 38 13.30 5.71 -6.34
N TRP A 39 12.00 5.42 -6.30
CA TRP A 39 11.37 4.49 -7.21
C TRP A 39 11.42 5.00 -8.65
N GLU A 40 11.19 6.31 -8.88
CA GLU A 40 11.29 6.92 -10.20
C GLU A 40 12.70 6.80 -10.79
N SER A 41 13.71 6.87 -9.94
CA SER A 41 15.10 6.65 -10.35
C SER A 41 15.34 5.20 -10.76
N VAL A 42 14.82 4.25 -9.99
CA VAL A 42 15.02 2.81 -10.20
C VAL A 42 14.24 2.29 -11.40
N LYS A 43 13.00 2.76 -11.62
CA LYS A 43 12.14 2.24 -12.69
C LYS A 43 12.68 2.48 -14.10
N LYS A 44 13.64 3.38 -14.25
CA LYS A 44 14.33 3.62 -15.53
C LYS A 44 15.38 2.54 -15.84
N GLU A 45 15.62 1.67 -14.88
CA GLU A 45 16.55 0.57 -15.01
C GLU A 45 15.86 -0.71 -15.49
N SER A 46 16.58 -1.82 -15.49
CA SER A 46 16.01 -3.11 -15.89
C SER A 46 14.98 -3.62 -14.87
N ASP A 47 14.09 -4.52 -15.31
CA ASP A 47 13.15 -5.22 -14.43
C ASP A 47 13.87 -5.90 -13.28
N LEU A 48 15.05 -6.47 -13.53
CA LEU A 48 15.84 -7.14 -12.49
C LEU A 48 16.30 -6.15 -11.41
N ALA A 49 16.73 -4.95 -11.82
CA ALA A 49 17.13 -3.91 -10.88
C ALA A 49 15.94 -3.44 -10.02
N ILE A 50 14.77 -3.28 -10.63
CA ILE A 50 13.54 -2.92 -9.91
C ILE A 50 13.18 -3.99 -8.88
N LYS A 51 13.22 -5.27 -9.27
CA LYS A 51 12.93 -6.39 -8.37
C LYS A 51 13.88 -6.43 -7.18
N ARG A 52 15.18 -6.25 -7.42
CA ARG A 52 16.19 -6.21 -6.36
C ARG A 52 15.95 -5.07 -5.37
N TRP A 53 15.60 -3.90 -5.89
CA TRP A 53 15.30 -2.74 -5.05
C TRP A 53 14.08 -3.01 -4.17
N ILE A 54 13.00 -3.54 -4.75
CA ILE A 54 11.78 -3.87 -4.01
C ILE A 54 12.08 -4.85 -2.88
N ILE A 55 12.78 -5.94 -3.19
CA ILE A 55 13.13 -6.97 -2.20
C ILE A 55 13.98 -6.38 -1.08
N SER A 56 14.99 -5.58 -1.43
CA SER A 56 15.90 -4.95 -0.46
C SER A 56 15.15 -4.03 0.50
N GLU A 57 14.27 -3.18 -0.04
CA GLU A 57 13.50 -2.25 0.78
C GLU A 57 12.46 -2.97 1.63
N MET A 58 11.78 -3.94 1.05
CA MET A 58 10.74 -4.69 1.75
C MET A 58 11.30 -5.55 2.88
N ALA A 59 12.50 -6.09 2.71
CA ALA A 59 13.15 -6.92 3.74
C ALA A 59 13.33 -6.16 5.06
N LYS A 60 13.48 -4.85 5.01
CA LYS A 60 13.66 -3.99 6.20
C LYS A 60 12.34 -3.54 6.84
N ARG A 61 11.21 -3.89 6.24
CA ARG A 61 9.89 -3.41 6.67
C ARG A 61 9.07 -4.56 7.26
N SER A 62 8.15 -4.24 8.15
CA SER A 62 7.31 -5.26 8.79
C SER A 62 5.97 -5.46 8.07
N CYS A 63 5.58 -4.50 7.25
CA CYS A 63 4.26 -4.49 6.62
C CYS A 63 4.31 -3.75 5.28
N ILE A 64 3.54 -4.24 4.31
CA ILE A 64 3.20 -3.50 3.11
C ILE A 64 1.82 -2.88 3.28
N VAL A 65 1.70 -1.59 2.96
CA VAL A 65 0.43 -0.87 2.90
C VAL A 65 0.17 -0.52 1.44
N VAL A 66 -0.86 -1.12 0.86
CA VAL A 66 -1.23 -0.86 -0.54
C VAL A 66 -2.25 0.27 -0.55
N LEU A 67 -1.90 1.39 -1.18
CA LEU A 67 -2.79 2.54 -1.32
C LEU A 67 -3.57 2.37 -2.62
N ILE A 68 -4.87 2.09 -2.50
CA ILE A 68 -5.70 1.64 -3.61
C ILE A 68 -6.44 2.83 -4.22
N GLY A 69 -6.01 3.23 -5.41
CA GLY A 69 -6.70 4.21 -6.25
C GLY A 69 -7.50 3.53 -7.36
N ALA A 70 -7.89 4.33 -8.35
CA ALA A 70 -8.81 3.87 -9.41
C ALA A 70 -8.27 2.69 -10.23
N THR A 71 -6.96 2.63 -10.48
CA THR A 71 -6.35 1.63 -11.36
C THR A 71 -5.17 0.88 -10.75
N THR A 72 -5.01 0.96 -9.44
CA THR A 72 -3.89 0.31 -8.72
C THR A 72 -3.83 -1.19 -9.01
N SER A 73 -4.97 -1.86 -9.05
CA SER A 73 -5.06 -3.31 -9.27
C SER A 73 -4.54 -3.76 -10.64
N THR A 74 -4.39 -2.84 -11.59
CA THR A 74 -3.90 -3.15 -12.95
C THR A 74 -2.38 -3.03 -13.07
N ARG A 75 -1.70 -2.56 -12.03
CA ARG A 75 -0.28 -2.24 -12.12
C ARG A 75 0.60 -3.46 -11.84
N LYS A 76 1.48 -3.75 -12.78
CA LYS A 76 2.44 -4.86 -12.72
C LYS A 76 3.27 -4.85 -11.44
N TRP A 77 3.85 -3.70 -11.10
CA TRP A 77 4.76 -3.62 -9.96
C TRP A 77 4.04 -3.66 -8.63
N VAL A 78 2.83 -3.15 -8.55
CA VAL A 78 2.00 -3.29 -7.35
C VAL A 78 1.71 -4.77 -7.08
N LYS A 79 1.32 -5.50 -8.12
CA LYS A 79 1.10 -6.95 -8.00
C LYS A 79 2.36 -7.68 -7.54
N TYR A 80 3.52 -7.34 -8.13
CA TYR A 80 4.81 -7.93 -7.74
C TYR A 80 5.13 -7.64 -6.27
N GLU A 81 4.92 -6.41 -5.81
CA GLU A 81 5.16 -6.01 -4.42
C GLU A 81 4.28 -6.79 -3.46
N ILE A 82 3.01 -6.97 -3.80
CA ILE A 82 2.08 -7.76 -2.98
C ILE A 82 2.53 -9.22 -2.92
N GLU A 83 2.88 -9.80 -4.06
CA GLU A 83 3.36 -11.19 -4.12
C GLU A 83 4.63 -11.39 -3.28
N LYS A 84 5.56 -10.43 -3.34
CA LYS A 84 6.79 -10.50 -2.54
C LYS A 84 6.52 -10.34 -1.05
N ALA A 85 5.64 -9.44 -0.66
CA ALA A 85 5.25 -9.28 0.75
C ALA A 85 4.65 -10.59 1.29
N TYR A 86 3.82 -11.24 0.48
CA TYR A 86 3.26 -12.55 0.83
C TYR A 86 4.36 -13.60 1.00
N GLU A 87 5.26 -13.71 0.04
CA GLU A 87 6.37 -14.67 0.08
C GLU A 87 7.29 -14.47 1.28
N LEU A 88 7.54 -13.21 1.65
CA LEU A 88 8.43 -12.84 2.76
C LEU A 88 7.74 -12.87 4.12
N GLY A 89 6.46 -13.21 4.18
CA GLY A 89 5.72 -13.30 5.43
C GLY A 89 5.44 -11.96 6.10
N LYS A 90 5.39 -10.88 5.33
CA LYS A 90 5.10 -9.54 5.84
C LYS A 90 3.62 -9.34 6.09
N GLY A 91 3.27 -8.42 6.99
CA GLY A 91 1.91 -7.95 7.12
C GLY A 91 1.44 -7.28 5.82
N ILE A 92 0.18 -7.45 5.47
CA ILE A 92 -0.39 -6.90 4.24
C ILE A 92 -1.72 -6.26 4.56
N VAL A 93 -1.91 -5.00 4.16
CA VAL A 93 -3.19 -4.30 4.29
C VAL A 93 -3.36 -3.35 3.12
N GLY A 94 -4.59 -3.19 2.66
CA GLY A 94 -4.94 -2.21 1.64
C GLY A 94 -5.79 -1.10 2.23
N ILE A 95 -5.60 0.12 1.73
CA ILE A 95 -6.40 1.28 2.12
C ILE A 95 -6.86 1.97 0.85
N TYR A 96 -8.17 2.11 0.67
CA TYR A 96 -8.72 2.84 -0.47
C TYR A 96 -8.48 4.34 -0.29
N VAL A 97 -7.77 4.95 -1.25
CA VAL A 97 -7.40 6.38 -1.19
C VAL A 97 -8.11 7.22 -2.25
N HIS A 98 -9.01 6.63 -3.03
CA HIS A 98 -9.76 7.33 -4.07
C HIS A 98 -10.55 8.52 -3.53
N GLY A 99 -10.95 8.49 -2.27
CA GLY A 99 -11.66 9.59 -1.62
C GLY A 99 -10.78 10.74 -1.19
N LEU A 100 -9.45 10.59 -1.21
CA LEU A 100 -8.52 11.71 -1.00
C LEU A 100 -8.38 12.50 -2.30
N LYS A 101 -8.01 13.77 -2.18
CA LYS A 101 -7.82 14.65 -3.35
C LYS A 101 -6.42 14.49 -3.93
N ASP A 102 -6.31 14.60 -5.25
CA ASP A 102 -5.02 14.69 -5.93
C ASP A 102 -4.50 16.15 -5.94
N ALA A 103 -3.40 16.41 -6.67
CA ALA A 103 -2.80 17.74 -6.75
C ALA A 103 -3.72 18.79 -7.36
N LEU A 104 -4.70 18.37 -8.16
CA LEU A 104 -5.69 19.25 -8.80
C LEU A 104 -6.96 19.40 -7.95
N GLY A 105 -7.00 18.79 -6.78
CA GLY A 105 -8.17 18.85 -5.88
C GLY A 105 -9.27 17.87 -6.23
N ASN A 106 -8.98 16.84 -7.02
CA ASN A 106 -9.98 15.86 -7.47
C ASN A 106 -9.89 14.53 -6.73
N GLN A 107 -11.06 13.98 -6.40
CA GLN A 107 -11.18 12.58 -5.99
C GLN A 107 -11.22 11.71 -7.25
N SER A 108 -11.07 10.39 -7.10
CA SER A 108 -11.17 9.46 -8.21
C SER A 108 -12.24 8.39 -7.94
N SER A 109 -12.46 7.51 -8.91
CA SER A 109 -13.33 6.35 -8.74
C SER A 109 -12.65 5.31 -7.86
N LYS A 110 -13.45 4.56 -7.11
CA LYS A 110 -12.96 3.43 -6.34
C LYS A 110 -12.46 2.34 -7.30
N GLY A 111 -11.24 1.87 -7.08
CA GLY A 111 -10.66 0.80 -7.88
C GLY A 111 -11.01 -0.59 -7.37
N ALA A 112 -10.62 -1.60 -8.14
CA ALA A 112 -10.78 -3.00 -7.76
C ALA A 112 -9.78 -3.38 -6.65
N ASN A 113 -10.10 -4.44 -5.91
CA ASN A 113 -9.25 -4.97 -4.86
C ASN A 113 -8.02 -5.65 -5.47
N PRO A 114 -6.81 -5.12 -5.27
CA PRO A 114 -5.60 -5.68 -5.90
C PRO A 114 -5.22 -7.06 -5.35
N PHE A 115 -5.69 -7.42 -4.18
CA PHE A 115 -5.40 -8.72 -3.58
C PHE A 115 -6.17 -9.86 -4.23
N TYR A 116 -7.23 -9.56 -4.97
CA TYR A 116 -8.01 -10.54 -5.70
C TYR A 116 -7.17 -11.27 -6.77
N ASN A 117 -6.19 -10.59 -7.33
CA ASN A 117 -5.35 -11.13 -8.42
C ASN A 117 -4.15 -11.93 -7.93
N VAL A 118 -3.95 -12.03 -6.63
CA VAL A 118 -2.82 -12.77 -6.04
C VAL A 118 -3.34 -14.07 -5.45
N ILE A 119 -2.76 -15.20 -5.87
CA ILE A 119 -3.15 -16.54 -5.43
C ILE A 119 -2.16 -17.04 -4.40
N THR A 120 -2.67 -17.50 -3.27
CA THR A 120 -1.84 -18.08 -2.20
C THR A 120 -1.34 -19.47 -2.61
N LYS A 121 -0.36 -19.98 -1.89
CA LYS A 121 0.19 -21.32 -2.12
C LYS A 121 -0.87 -22.42 -1.95
N ASP A 122 -1.94 -22.16 -1.19
CA ASP A 122 -3.07 -23.09 -1.02
C ASP A 122 -4.12 -22.96 -2.12
N GLY A 123 -3.90 -22.11 -3.12
CA GLY A 123 -4.81 -21.95 -4.25
C GLY A 123 -5.99 -21.02 -4.00
N HIS A 124 -5.96 -20.25 -2.91
CA HIS A 124 -7.02 -19.29 -2.58
C HIS A 124 -6.60 -17.89 -3.01
N ARG A 125 -7.57 -16.98 -3.12
CA ARG A 125 -7.25 -15.59 -3.40
C ARG A 125 -6.77 -14.90 -2.12
N LEU A 126 -5.71 -14.10 -2.23
CA LEU A 126 -5.17 -13.37 -1.08
C LEU A 126 -6.22 -12.43 -0.48
N SER A 127 -7.15 -11.92 -1.30
CA SER A 127 -8.25 -11.08 -0.82
C SER A 127 -9.14 -11.75 0.23
N ASN A 128 -9.11 -13.08 0.34
CA ASN A 128 -9.85 -13.78 1.39
C ASN A 128 -9.24 -13.61 2.79
N TYR A 129 -7.98 -13.21 2.87
CA TYR A 129 -7.23 -13.18 4.13
C TYR A 129 -6.80 -11.79 4.57
N VAL A 130 -6.63 -10.85 3.65
CA VAL A 130 -6.10 -9.52 3.97
C VAL A 130 -7.21 -8.47 3.91
N THR A 131 -7.07 -7.45 4.76
CA THR A 131 -8.04 -6.36 4.83
C THR A 131 -7.79 -5.35 3.72
N ASP A 132 -8.86 -4.95 3.06
CA ASP A 132 -8.90 -3.80 2.16
C ASP A 132 -9.87 -2.77 2.78
N TYR A 133 -9.29 -1.76 3.42
CA TYR A 133 -10.05 -0.83 4.26
C TYR A 133 -10.58 0.35 3.45
N ASP A 134 -11.92 0.48 3.44
CA ASP A 134 -12.60 1.64 2.87
C ASP A 134 -13.28 2.41 4.00
N THR A 135 -13.03 3.72 4.06
CA THR A 135 -13.57 4.56 5.13
C THR A 135 -15.09 4.67 5.10
N GLY A 136 -15.69 4.53 3.91
CA GLY A 136 -17.12 4.74 3.71
C GLY A 136 -17.56 6.20 3.62
N TYR A 137 -16.65 7.16 3.89
CA TYR A 137 -16.95 8.58 3.74
C TYR A 137 -16.75 9.04 2.29
N VAL A 138 -17.53 10.06 1.89
CA VAL A 138 -17.43 10.66 0.55
C VAL A 138 -16.56 11.92 0.58
N THR A 139 -16.69 12.74 1.62
CA THR A 139 -15.94 14.00 1.75
C THR A 139 -14.48 13.73 2.09
N SER A 140 -13.56 14.30 1.30
CA SER A 140 -12.13 14.03 1.44
C SER A 140 -11.57 14.35 2.85
N LYS A 141 -12.09 15.38 3.49
CA LYS A 141 -11.70 15.75 4.86
C LYS A 141 -12.00 14.61 5.85
N TYR A 142 -13.16 13.97 5.72
CA TYR A 142 -13.55 12.87 6.59
C TYR A 142 -12.81 11.58 6.23
N VAL A 143 -12.54 11.36 4.94
CA VAL A 143 -11.69 10.26 4.48
C VAL A 143 -10.31 10.36 5.12
N TYR A 144 -9.71 11.54 5.06
CA TYR A 144 -8.39 11.80 5.66
C TYR A 144 -8.39 11.52 7.16
N SER A 145 -9.34 12.08 7.89
CA SER A 145 -9.41 11.93 9.35
C SER A 145 -9.63 10.47 9.76
N ASP A 146 -10.44 9.74 9.02
CA ASP A 146 -10.70 8.33 9.31
C ASP A 146 -9.48 7.45 9.08
N ILE A 147 -8.76 7.68 7.99
CA ILE A 147 -7.50 6.95 7.72
C ILE A 147 -6.48 7.28 8.81
N GLU A 148 -6.33 8.55 9.16
CA GLU A 148 -5.39 8.98 10.20
C GLU A 148 -5.65 8.27 11.52
N GLU A 149 -6.92 8.15 11.91
CA GLU A 149 -7.31 7.48 13.16
C GLU A 149 -7.01 5.99 13.12
N HIS A 150 -7.28 5.31 12.00
CA HIS A 150 -7.23 3.84 11.94
C HIS A 150 -5.92 3.26 11.42
N LEU A 151 -5.07 4.06 10.79
CA LEU A 151 -3.84 3.55 10.14
C LEU A 151 -2.94 2.75 11.07
N PRO A 152 -2.63 3.21 12.31
CA PRO A 152 -1.78 2.42 13.20
C PRO A 152 -2.37 1.05 13.52
N ASP A 153 -3.64 0.97 13.81
CA ASP A 153 -4.30 -0.28 14.16
C ASP A 153 -4.38 -1.24 12.98
N LEU A 154 -4.62 -0.71 11.78
CA LEU A 154 -4.63 -1.51 10.55
C LEU A 154 -3.27 -2.15 10.29
N ILE A 155 -2.19 -1.43 10.53
CA ILE A 155 -0.83 -1.94 10.39
C ILE A 155 -0.55 -3.03 11.42
N GLU A 156 -0.88 -2.80 12.70
CA GLU A 156 -0.66 -3.78 13.75
C GLU A 156 -1.48 -5.06 13.51
N GLU A 157 -2.70 -4.93 13.08
CA GLU A 157 -3.56 -6.06 12.72
C GLU A 157 -2.95 -6.86 11.55
N ALA A 158 -2.47 -6.17 10.52
CA ALA A 158 -1.85 -6.83 9.37
C ALA A 158 -0.62 -7.64 9.78
N ILE A 159 0.23 -7.08 10.64
CA ILE A 159 1.42 -7.75 11.13
C ILE A 159 1.03 -8.99 11.95
N ALA A 160 0.03 -8.86 12.83
CA ALA A 160 -0.44 -9.96 13.67
C ALA A 160 -1.05 -11.09 12.83
N ASN A 161 -1.64 -10.78 11.68
CA ASN A 161 -2.31 -11.75 10.81
C ASN A 161 -1.40 -12.34 9.73
N ALA A 162 -0.14 -11.92 9.65
CA ALA A 162 0.77 -12.29 8.56
C ALA A 162 1.02 -13.79 8.44
N ASP A 163 0.91 -14.54 9.53
CA ASP A 163 1.15 -15.98 9.56
C ASP A 163 -0.13 -16.82 9.33
N LYS A 164 -1.27 -16.19 9.05
CA LYS A 164 -2.54 -16.89 8.84
C LYS A 164 -2.77 -17.32 7.38
N TYR A 165 -1.92 -16.88 6.47
CA TYR A 165 -2.08 -17.18 5.05
C TYR A 165 -0.79 -17.58 4.34
#